data_a0ec2a7e1ae9ffc8dd7f7e05685304de
#
_entry.id   a0ec2a7e1ae9ffc8dd7f7e05685304de
#
_cell.length_a   1.000
_cell.length_b   1.000
_cell.length_c   1.000
_cell.angle_alpha   90.00
_cell.angle_beta   90.00
_cell.angle_gamma   90.00
#
_symmetry.space_group_name_H-M   'P 1'
#
loop_
_entity.id
_entity.type
_entity.pdbx_description
1 polymer ?
#
loop_
_entity_poly.entity_id
_entity_poly.type
_entity_poly.pdbx_seq_one_letter_code
_entity_poly.pdbx_strand_id
1 'polypeptide(L)'
;MTSFLLLTAIVIFACVFLNRVSDKLGIPVLLAFILLGMFFGSDGPVNIAFENYNFAEEICSTALIFIMFYGGFGTNWSMAKPVAAPAIVLSSAGVVVTALLTGGFIHFILGEPWLLSFLMGSVIASTDAASVFSILRAKRLNLKYHTASLLEVESGSNDPAAYMMTIICISLMHGSADLWGTLMLLAAQIVFGLAFGFGIAAISKWALKKTDYLAGGFDMVLLTAIAIFAYAAPAMLDGNGYLSAYIAGIILGNSDFPGKRSIVHFFNGATNLLSMMIFFLLGLLSTPSKLPEIAWPAFLIALFLTFVARPLGVFALLAPFKTPAAASALISFAGLRGASAIVFAIVAYTQAPVNDIVFHVTFFIVLLSILFQGALLPLAAKKLSMIDQESDVMKSFTDYTEEMPVQFIQFTLPAGHAWCGQTLSEIAFPPETLAILLSRGTEKIIPNGNTKLSAGDTLVLSALSVAPVTGLALSEIHVTKKSRYYQKSLSSLRLPHGHLVVLILRQGEVIIPKGDTVLEAEDVMVMNGKN
;
A
#
# COMPACT_ATOMS: atom_id res chain seq x y z
N MET A 1 23.66 -22.64 6.87
CA MET A 1 22.23 -22.56 6.56
C MET A 1 21.38 -22.47 7.83
N THR A 2 21.46 -23.42 8.76
CA THR A 2 20.62 -23.45 9.99
C THR A 2 20.79 -22.21 10.87
N SER A 3 22.04 -21.76 11.11
CA SER A 3 22.32 -20.56 11.89
C SER A 3 21.75 -19.28 11.25
N PHE A 4 21.82 -19.19 9.92
CA PHE A 4 21.25 -18.07 9.16
C PHE A 4 19.71 -18.05 9.28
N LEU A 5 19.06 -19.20 9.13
CA LEU A 5 17.60 -19.31 9.29
C LEU A 5 17.15 -18.97 10.71
N LEU A 6 17.90 -19.42 11.73
CA LEU A 6 17.64 -19.08 13.12
C LEU A 6 17.76 -17.58 13.37
N LEU A 7 18.83 -16.95 12.86
CA LEU A 7 19.03 -15.50 12.95
C LEU A 7 17.87 -14.74 12.29
N THR A 8 17.50 -15.13 11.07
CA THR A 8 16.37 -14.51 10.34
C THR A 8 15.07 -14.62 11.15
N ALA A 9 14.79 -15.79 11.75
CA ALA A 9 13.61 -15.96 12.58
C ALA A 9 13.65 -15.04 13.83
N ILE A 10 14.80 -14.96 14.51
CA ILE A 10 14.99 -14.08 15.69
C ILE A 10 14.76 -12.62 15.30
N VAL A 11 15.31 -12.17 14.16
CA VAL A 11 15.12 -10.80 13.65
C VAL A 11 13.65 -10.52 13.38
N ILE A 12 12.93 -11.43 12.70
CA ILE A 12 11.49 -11.27 12.44
C ILE A 12 10.71 -11.18 13.74
N PHE A 13 10.96 -12.06 14.72
CA PHE A 13 10.31 -11.98 16.04
C PHE A 13 10.60 -10.65 16.74
N ALA A 14 11.84 -10.21 16.73
CA ALA A 14 12.24 -8.93 17.34
C ALA A 14 11.52 -7.75 16.66
N CYS A 15 11.43 -7.74 15.34
CA CYS A 15 10.73 -6.71 14.58
C CYS A 15 9.23 -6.67 14.91
N VAL A 16 8.55 -7.83 14.96
CA VAL A 16 7.13 -7.93 15.33
C VAL A 16 6.90 -7.44 16.76
N PHE A 17 7.80 -7.77 17.68
CA PHE A 17 7.73 -7.29 19.06
C PHE A 17 7.95 -5.78 19.14
N LEU A 18 8.95 -5.27 18.42
CA LEU A 18 9.27 -3.84 18.35
C LEU A 18 8.13 -3.02 17.75
N ASN A 19 7.38 -3.57 16.77
CA ASN A 19 6.21 -2.90 16.24
C ASN A 19 5.19 -2.59 17.34
N ARG A 20 4.88 -3.56 18.20
CA ARG A 20 3.97 -3.34 19.36
C ARG A 20 4.50 -2.34 20.38
N VAL A 21 5.82 -2.34 20.61
CA VAL A 21 6.46 -1.39 21.53
C VAL A 21 6.45 0.02 20.93
N SER A 22 6.75 0.14 19.66
CA SER A 22 6.74 1.38 18.89
C SER A 22 5.38 2.08 18.94
N ASP A 23 4.28 1.33 18.72
CA ASP A 23 2.91 1.84 18.81
C ASP A 23 2.60 2.42 20.21
N LYS A 24 3.09 1.78 21.28
CA LYS A 24 2.90 2.27 22.65
C LYS A 24 3.74 3.51 22.97
N LEU A 25 4.95 3.59 22.43
CA LEU A 25 5.87 4.71 22.68
C LEU A 25 5.59 5.90 21.75
N GLY A 26 4.82 5.70 20.67
CA GLY A 26 4.57 6.73 19.64
C GLY A 26 5.81 7.07 18.82
N ILE A 27 6.77 6.15 18.71
CA ILE A 27 7.97 6.25 17.88
C ILE A 27 7.66 5.62 16.52
N PRO A 28 8.12 6.17 15.39
CA PRO A 28 7.97 5.50 14.10
C PRO A 28 8.62 4.11 14.10
N VAL A 29 7.86 3.07 13.76
CA VAL A 29 8.33 1.68 13.78
C VAL A 29 9.55 1.44 12.89
N LEU A 30 9.66 2.18 11.79
CA LEU A 30 10.77 2.09 10.85
C LEU A 30 12.11 2.44 11.52
N LEU A 31 12.10 3.42 12.44
CA LEU A 31 13.28 3.73 13.25
C LEU A 31 13.71 2.56 14.13
N ALA A 32 12.74 1.85 14.71
CA ALA A 32 13.05 0.66 15.52
C ALA A 32 13.71 -0.46 14.69
N PHE A 33 13.29 -0.64 13.43
CA PHE A 33 13.92 -1.61 12.52
C PHE A 33 15.35 -1.22 12.14
N ILE A 34 15.59 0.07 11.88
CA ILE A 34 16.94 0.60 11.64
C ILE A 34 17.84 0.34 12.85
N LEU A 35 17.39 0.71 14.05
CA LEU A 35 18.17 0.52 15.29
C LEU A 35 18.45 -0.97 15.56
N LEU A 36 17.48 -1.83 15.26
CA LEU A 36 17.69 -3.27 15.35
C LEU A 36 18.76 -3.74 14.35
N GLY A 37 18.72 -3.25 13.11
CA GLY A 37 19.75 -3.53 12.11
C GLY A 37 21.14 -3.09 12.57
N MET A 38 21.26 -1.86 13.10
CA MET A 38 22.50 -1.34 13.69
C MET A 38 23.00 -2.19 14.86
N PHE A 39 22.10 -2.69 15.70
CA PHE A 39 22.45 -3.58 16.83
C PHE A 39 23.07 -4.90 16.36
N PHE A 40 22.62 -5.42 15.21
CA PHE A 40 23.17 -6.63 14.61
C PHE A 40 24.37 -6.36 13.69
N GLY A 41 24.56 -5.13 13.20
CA GLY A 41 25.59 -4.74 12.24
C GLY A 41 27.03 -4.83 12.75
N SER A 42 27.96 -4.49 11.88
CA SER A 42 29.42 -4.61 12.12
C SER A 42 29.91 -3.82 13.35
N ASP A 43 29.32 -2.66 13.62
CA ASP A 43 29.65 -1.84 14.79
C ASP A 43 28.74 -2.11 16.00
N GLY A 44 27.77 -3.01 15.83
CA GLY A 44 26.81 -3.35 16.86
C GLY A 44 27.32 -4.43 17.83
N PRO A 45 26.62 -4.64 18.96
CA PRO A 45 26.99 -5.66 19.96
C PRO A 45 27.04 -7.09 19.42
N VAL A 46 26.26 -7.41 18.36
CA VAL A 46 26.23 -8.75 17.74
C VAL A 46 27.35 -8.89 16.72
N ASN A 47 27.84 -7.80 16.16
CA ASN A 47 28.99 -7.71 15.25
C ASN A 47 28.90 -8.65 14.04
N ILE A 48 27.81 -8.57 13.28
CA ILE A 48 27.69 -9.29 12.00
C ILE A 48 28.30 -8.43 10.90
N ALA A 49 29.44 -8.87 10.37
CA ALA A 49 30.07 -8.24 9.21
C ALA A 49 29.23 -8.57 7.96
N PHE A 50 28.36 -7.63 7.56
CA PHE A 50 27.57 -7.72 6.35
C PHE A 50 27.91 -6.55 5.43
N GLU A 51 28.71 -6.82 4.39
CA GLU A 51 29.21 -5.81 3.43
C GLU A 51 28.76 -6.10 1.99
N ASN A 52 27.80 -7.00 1.82
CA ASN A 52 27.35 -7.38 0.48
C ASN A 52 26.26 -6.43 -0.02
N TYR A 53 26.67 -5.27 -0.52
CA TYR A 53 25.78 -4.25 -1.08
C TYR A 53 25.02 -4.74 -2.31
N ASN A 54 25.62 -5.60 -3.16
CA ASN A 54 24.94 -6.14 -4.34
C ASN A 54 23.74 -7.02 -3.93
N PHE A 55 23.92 -7.88 -2.94
CA PHE A 55 22.82 -8.68 -2.41
C PHE A 55 21.73 -7.81 -1.74
N ALA A 56 22.14 -6.75 -1.04
CA ALA A 56 21.21 -5.81 -0.47
C ALA A 56 20.44 -5.03 -1.55
N GLU A 57 21.11 -4.62 -2.64
CA GLU A 57 20.48 -3.98 -3.80
C GLU A 57 19.39 -4.86 -4.40
N GLU A 58 19.71 -6.12 -4.70
CA GLU A 58 18.77 -7.06 -5.31
C GLU A 58 17.52 -7.26 -4.45
N ILE A 59 17.70 -7.45 -3.13
CA ILE A 59 16.58 -7.63 -2.21
C ILE A 59 15.77 -6.35 -2.05
N CYS A 60 16.44 -5.22 -1.81
CA CYS A 60 15.76 -3.96 -1.57
C CYS A 60 15.05 -3.44 -2.81
N SER A 61 15.65 -3.58 -4.00
CA SER A 61 15.03 -3.23 -5.28
C SER A 61 13.82 -4.12 -5.56
N THR A 62 13.92 -5.44 -5.31
CA THR A 62 12.79 -6.35 -5.44
C THR A 62 11.66 -5.98 -4.46
N ALA A 63 11.99 -5.68 -3.21
CA ALA A 63 11.02 -5.25 -2.22
C ALA A 63 10.33 -3.94 -2.64
N LEU A 64 11.07 -3.00 -3.20
CA LEU A 64 10.53 -1.73 -3.68
C LEU A 64 9.55 -1.92 -4.85
N ILE A 65 9.74 -2.93 -5.73
CA ILE A 65 8.77 -3.28 -6.79
C ILE A 65 7.38 -3.55 -6.18
N PHE A 66 7.33 -4.39 -5.16
CA PHE A 66 6.07 -4.74 -4.50
C PHE A 66 5.47 -3.54 -3.75
N ILE A 67 6.30 -2.75 -3.09
CA ILE A 67 5.86 -1.54 -2.38
C ILE A 67 5.25 -0.54 -3.38
N MET A 68 5.89 -0.33 -4.54
CA MET A 68 5.39 0.55 -5.58
C MET A 68 4.09 0.03 -6.21
N PHE A 69 4.04 -1.24 -6.57
CA PHE A 69 2.84 -1.87 -7.13
C PHE A 69 1.67 -1.79 -6.15
N TYR A 70 1.89 -2.14 -4.89
CA TYR A 70 0.85 -2.11 -3.86
C TYR A 70 0.44 -0.68 -3.48
N GLY A 71 1.39 0.26 -3.42
CA GLY A 71 1.09 1.68 -3.23
C GLY A 71 0.15 2.22 -4.31
N GLY A 72 0.42 1.85 -5.59
CA GLY A 72 -0.50 2.13 -6.69
C GLY A 72 -1.85 1.41 -6.53
N PHE A 73 -1.83 0.12 -6.20
CA PHE A 73 -3.03 -0.70 -6.02
C PHE A 73 -3.95 -0.18 -4.90
N GLY A 74 -3.38 0.36 -3.84
CA GLY A 74 -4.10 0.98 -2.73
C GLY A 74 -4.68 2.35 -3.07
N THR A 75 -4.19 3.03 -4.11
CA THR A 75 -4.62 4.39 -4.47
C THR A 75 -6.05 4.40 -5.02
N ASN A 76 -6.99 5.00 -4.29
CA ASN A 76 -8.37 5.16 -4.73
C ASN A 76 -8.49 6.35 -5.71
N TRP A 77 -8.73 6.07 -6.99
CA TRP A 77 -8.79 7.09 -8.05
C TRP A 77 -9.87 8.15 -7.82
N SER A 78 -11.01 7.82 -7.25
CA SER A 78 -12.07 8.78 -6.98
C SER A 78 -11.64 9.85 -5.97
N MET A 79 -10.84 9.47 -4.96
CA MET A 79 -10.28 10.37 -3.97
C MET A 79 -9.00 11.08 -4.46
N ALA A 80 -8.22 10.42 -5.30
CA ALA A 80 -7.00 10.96 -5.90
C ALA A 80 -7.27 12.00 -6.99
N LYS A 81 -8.34 11.82 -7.77
CA LYS A 81 -8.69 12.65 -8.94
C LYS A 81 -8.69 14.17 -8.65
N PRO A 82 -9.28 14.69 -7.56
CA PRO A 82 -9.29 16.13 -7.28
C PRO A 82 -7.89 16.72 -7.07
N VAL A 83 -6.93 15.91 -6.60
CA VAL A 83 -5.56 16.32 -6.27
C VAL A 83 -4.53 15.78 -7.26
N ALA A 84 -4.95 15.06 -8.30
CA ALA A 84 -4.04 14.39 -9.24
C ALA A 84 -3.10 15.37 -9.95
N ALA A 85 -3.62 16.49 -10.46
CA ALA A 85 -2.78 17.45 -11.18
C ALA A 85 -1.68 18.07 -10.28
N PRO A 86 -1.98 18.66 -9.11
CA PRO A 86 -0.94 19.16 -8.21
C PRO A 86 0.00 18.05 -7.71
N ALA A 87 -0.49 16.83 -7.47
CA ALA A 87 0.34 15.71 -7.04
C ALA A 87 1.32 15.27 -8.14
N ILE A 88 0.87 15.15 -9.41
CA ILE A 88 1.74 14.83 -10.55
C ILE A 88 2.82 15.90 -10.75
N VAL A 89 2.47 17.17 -10.62
CA VAL A 89 3.46 18.26 -10.75
C VAL A 89 4.50 18.18 -9.63
N LEU A 90 4.09 17.91 -8.39
CA LEU A 90 5.03 17.74 -7.28
C LEU A 90 5.88 16.48 -7.41
N SER A 91 5.29 15.37 -7.82
CA SER A 91 6.01 14.09 -7.96
C SER A 91 6.94 14.02 -9.18
N SER A 92 6.82 14.94 -10.13
CA SER A 92 7.69 15.04 -11.30
C SER A 92 8.59 16.28 -11.23
N ALA A 93 8.08 17.45 -11.56
CA ALA A 93 8.84 18.70 -11.52
C ALA A 93 9.34 19.03 -10.10
N GLY A 94 8.57 18.69 -9.06
CA GLY A 94 8.99 18.91 -7.66
C GLY A 94 10.21 18.08 -7.28
N VAL A 95 10.30 16.83 -7.75
CA VAL A 95 11.48 15.98 -7.57
C VAL A 95 12.70 16.59 -8.26
N VAL A 96 12.54 17.00 -9.53
CA VAL A 96 13.62 17.63 -10.30
C VAL A 96 14.11 18.90 -9.62
N VAL A 97 13.20 19.80 -9.25
CA VAL A 97 13.55 21.06 -8.55
C VAL A 97 14.27 20.78 -7.22
N THR A 98 13.76 19.82 -6.44
CA THR A 98 14.36 19.43 -5.16
C THR A 98 15.76 18.85 -5.36
N ALA A 99 15.95 17.95 -6.35
CA ALA A 99 17.23 17.36 -6.70
C ALA A 99 18.24 18.43 -7.15
N LEU A 100 17.83 19.34 -8.03
CA LEU A 100 18.69 20.43 -8.51
C LEU A 100 19.09 21.41 -7.43
N LEU A 101 18.16 21.84 -6.60
CA LEU A 101 18.45 22.76 -5.50
C LEU A 101 19.37 22.12 -4.46
N THR A 102 19.10 20.87 -4.11
CA THR A 102 19.90 20.13 -3.12
C THR A 102 21.28 19.79 -3.69
N GLY A 103 21.35 19.32 -4.94
CA GLY A 103 22.62 19.08 -5.63
C GLY A 103 23.45 20.35 -5.77
N GLY A 104 22.82 21.47 -6.13
CA GLY A 104 23.49 22.79 -6.16
C GLY A 104 24.03 23.19 -4.78
N PHE A 105 23.27 23.00 -3.72
CA PHE A 105 23.73 23.25 -2.35
C PHE A 105 24.95 22.38 -1.99
N ILE A 106 24.90 21.08 -2.31
CA ILE A 106 26.02 20.16 -2.04
C ILE A 106 27.27 20.60 -2.80
N HIS A 107 27.12 20.97 -4.07
CA HIS A 107 28.26 21.43 -4.88
C HIS A 107 28.87 22.73 -4.37
N PHE A 108 28.04 23.80 -4.21
CA PHE A 108 28.55 25.13 -3.90
C PHE A 108 28.97 25.33 -2.42
N ILE A 109 28.34 24.59 -1.49
CA ILE A 109 28.57 24.75 -0.06
C ILE A 109 29.50 23.68 0.51
N LEU A 110 29.35 22.43 0.05
CA LEU A 110 30.17 21.30 0.53
C LEU A 110 31.37 21.02 -0.39
N GLY A 111 31.39 21.59 -1.62
CA GLY A 111 32.51 21.47 -2.54
C GLY A 111 32.61 20.16 -3.31
N GLU A 112 31.57 19.33 -3.27
CA GLU A 112 31.54 18.05 -3.98
C GLU A 112 31.44 18.23 -5.50
N PRO A 113 31.94 17.26 -6.31
CA PRO A 113 31.80 17.30 -7.76
C PRO A 113 30.35 17.38 -8.22
N TRP A 114 30.08 18.09 -9.34
CA TRP A 114 28.72 18.32 -9.85
C TRP A 114 27.89 17.06 -9.99
N LEU A 115 28.40 16.02 -10.66
CA LEU A 115 27.65 14.80 -10.90
C LEU A 115 27.35 14.05 -9.60
N LEU A 116 28.30 14.01 -8.67
CA LEU A 116 28.09 13.41 -7.34
C LEU A 116 27.03 14.19 -6.56
N SER A 117 27.10 15.53 -6.60
CA SER A 117 26.14 16.40 -5.92
C SER A 117 24.71 16.21 -6.44
N PHE A 118 24.52 16.12 -7.77
CA PHE A 118 23.22 15.87 -8.37
C PHE A 118 22.75 14.43 -8.16
N LEU A 119 23.63 13.45 -8.16
CA LEU A 119 23.31 12.06 -7.80
C LEU A 119 22.74 12.02 -6.37
N MET A 120 23.44 12.60 -5.39
CA MET A 120 22.99 12.69 -4.00
C MET A 120 21.65 13.43 -3.90
N GLY A 121 21.52 14.57 -4.58
CA GLY A 121 20.26 15.33 -4.66
C GLY A 121 19.10 14.50 -5.21
N SER A 122 19.35 13.70 -6.24
CA SER A 122 18.34 12.83 -6.89
C SER A 122 17.89 11.69 -5.96
N VAL A 123 18.85 11.01 -5.33
CA VAL A 123 18.61 9.92 -4.38
C VAL A 123 17.72 10.36 -3.22
N ILE A 124 17.99 11.55 -2.65
CA ILE A 124 17.23 12.05 -1.50
C ILE A 124 16.00 12.89 -1.88
N ALA A 125 15.68 13.04 -3.17
CA ALA A 125 14.52 13.82 -3.61
C ALA A 125 13.17 13.11 -3.40
N SER A 126 13.16 11.77 -3.35
CA SER A 126 11.97 10.97 -3.05
C SER A 126 11.44 11.21 -1.64
N THR A 127 10.13 11.13 -1.42
CA THR A 127 9.46 11.28 -0.12
C THR A 127 8.65 10.05 0.25
N ASP A 128 8.41 9.83 1.54
CA ASP A 128 7.71 8.67 2.09
C ASP A 128 6.43 9.08 2.83
N ALA A 129 5.28 8.92 2.16
CA ALA A 129 3.99 9.15 2.80
C ALA A 129 3.60 8.04 3.80
N ALA A 130 4.10 6.82 3.66
CA ALA A 130 3.75 5.74 4.58
C ALA A 130 4.15 6.10 6.02
N SER A 131 5.35 6.67 6.20
CA SER A 131 5.80 7.22 7.48
C SER A 131 4.92 8.36 7.97
N VAL A 132 4.54 9.30 7.08
CA VAL A 132 3.66 10.43 7.41
C VAL A 132 2.31 9.91 7.93
N PHE A 133 1.68 8.99 7.20
CA PHE A 133 0.38 8.44 7.58
C PHE A 133 0.45 7.59 8.85
N SER A 134 1.50 6.80 9.03
CA SER A 134 1.72 6.05 10.26
C SER A 134 1.71 6.98 11.49
N ILE A 135 2.41 8.11 11.41
CA ILE A 135 2.48 9.10 12.50
C ILE A 135 1.13 9.78 12.72
N LEU A 136 0.46 10.23 11.64
CA LEU A 136 -0.83 10.92 11.74
C LEU A 136 -1.92 10.00 12.31
N ARG A 137 -1.95 8.72 11.89
CA ARG A 137 -2.87 7.71 12.41
C ARG A 137 -2.63 7.40 13.88
N ALA A 138 -1.39 7.19 14.29
CA ALA A 138 -1.04 6.96 15.70
C ALA A 138 -1.55 8.10 16.61
N LYS A 139 -1.61 9.33 16.10
CA LYS A 139 -2.12 10.51 16.80
C LYS A 139 -3.60 10.83 16.50
N ARG A 140 -4.30 10.03 15.69
CA ARG A 140 -5.69 10.22 15.26
C ARG A 140 -5.94 11.61 14.65
N LEU A 141 -5.02 12.07 13.80
CA LEU A 141 -5.10 13.38 13.15
C LEU A 141 -5.57 13.23 11.70
N ASN A 142 -6.53 14.08 11.30
CA ASN A 142 -6.95 14.24 9.91
C ASN A 142 -6.51 15.60 9.37
N LEU A 143 -6.29 15.70 8.04
CA LEU A 143 -5.78 16.91 7.41
C LEU A 143 -6.83 17.57 6.50
N LYS A 144 -6.94 18.90 6.60
CA LYS A 144 -7.82 19.73 5.76
C LYS A 144 -7.38 19.77 4.30
N TYR A 145 -8.27 20.25 3.42
CA TYR A 145 -8.02 20.58 2.00
C TYR A 145 -7.49 19.41 1.17
N HIS A 146 -7.92 18.17 1.45
CA HIS A 146 -7.42 16.97 0.77
C HIS A 146 -5.89 16.82 0.79
N THR A 147 -5.22 17.47 1.74
CA THR A 147 -3.76 17.46 1.86
C THR A 147 -3.22 16.04 2.04
N ALA A 148 -3.96 15.21 2.73
CA ALA A 148 -3.62 13.80 2.89
C ALA A 148 -3.59 13.07 1.55
N SER A 149 -4.68 13.12 0.79
CA SER A 149 -4.77 12.49 -0.53
C SER A 149 -3.67 13.02 -1.48
N LEU A 150 -3.34 14.31 -1.39
CA LEU A 150 -2.25 14.89 -2.18
C LEU A 150 -0.89 14.29 -1.79
N LEU A 151 -0.59 14.21 -0.48
CA LEU A 151 0.66 13.62 0.02
C LEU A 151 0.78 12.13 -0.37
N GLU A 152 -0.32 11.39 -0.33
CA GLU A 152 -0.34 9.97 -0.69
C GLU A 152 -0.04 9.75 -2.17
N VAL A 153 -0.72 10.50 -3.05
CA VAL A 153 -0.51 10.41 -4.50
C VAL A 153 0.88 10.95 -4.88
N GLU A 154 1.31 12.06 -4.30
CA GLU A 154 2.63 12.63 -4.55
C GLU A 154 3.72 11.62 -4.20
N SER A 155 3.70 11.10 -2.98
CA SER A 155 4.74 10.20 -2.51
C SER A 155 4.75 8.85 -3.25
N GLY A 156 3.58 8.29 -3.57
CA GLY A 156 3.51 7.06 -4.36
C GLY A 156 4.03 7.21 -5.78
N SER A 157 4.04 8.43 -6.33
CA SER A 157 4.45 8.70 -7.72
C SER A 157 5.80 9.42 -7.86
N ASN A 158 6.43 9.88 -6.79
CA ASN A 158 7.72 10.59 -6.86
C ASN A 158 8.94 9.65 -6.92
N ASP A 159 8.83 8.44 -6.42
CA ASP A 159 9.92 7.45 -6.44
C ASP A 159 10.38 7.11 -7.86
N PRO A 160 9.47 6.85 -8.83
CA PRO A 160 9.86 6.67 -10.23
C PRO A 160 10.64 7.85 -10.81
N ALA A 161 10.29 9.09 -10.44
CA ALA A 161 10.99 10.28 -10.92
C ALA A 161 12.38 10.42 -10.27
N ALA A 162 12.51 10.15 -8.97
CA ALA A 162 13.80 10.15 -8.28
C ALA A 162 14.72 9.04 -8.80
N TYR A 163 14.19 7.84 -9.05
CA TYR A 163 14.93 6.75 -9.68
C TYR A 163 15.44 7.14 -11.07
N MET A 164 14.58 7.72 -11.90
CA MET A 164 14.93 8.18 -13.24
C MET A 164 16.10 9.19 -13.19
N MET A 165 16.02 10.18 -12.31
CA MET A 165 17.12 11.15 -12.12
C MET A 165 18.41 10.47 -11.64
N THR A 166 18.31 9.49 -10.75
CA THR A 166 19.45 8.72 -10.24
C THR A 166 20.13 7.95 -11.36
N ILE A 167 19.37 7.23 -12.20
CA ILE A 167 19.92 6.47 -13.34
C ILE A 167 20.55 7.40 -14.39
N ILE A 168 19.97 8.56 -14.64
CA ILE A 168 20.56 9.56 -15.53
C ILE A 168 21.92 10.03 -14.99
N CYS A 169 22.02 10.35 -13.71
CA CYS A 169 23.29 10.75 -13.10
C CYS A 169 24.34 9.63 -13.18
N ILE A 170 23.95 8.37 -12.92
CA ILE A 170 24.83 7.20 -13.04
C ILE A 170 25.33 7.06 -14.48
N SER A 171 24.45 7.14 -15.48
CA SER A 171 24.81 7.05 -16.90
C SER A 171 25.80 8.15 -17.33
N LEU A 172 25.59 9.38 -16.86
CA LEU A 172 26.51 10.50 -17.11
C LEU A 172 27.88 10.29 -16.44
N MET A 173 27.92 9.69 -15.25
CA MET A 173 29.19 9.40 -14.55
C MET A 173 30.04 8.34 -15.27
N HIS A 174 29.41 7.41 -15.97
CA HIS A 174 30.11 6.44 -16.82
C HIS A 174 30.62 7.04 -18.14
N GLY A 175 30.31 8.29 -18.43
CA GLY A 175 30.71 8.94 -19.69
C GLY A 175 30.05 8.32 -20.93
N SER A 176 29.01 7.52 -20.74
CA SER A 176 28.33 6.77 -21.80
C SER A 176 27.25 7.58 -22.52
N ALA A 177 26.87 8.75 -22.01
CA ALA A 177 25.80 9.56 -22.58
C ALA A 177 26.28 10.98 -22.89
N ASP A 178 26.12 11.37 -24.16
CA ASP A 178 26.05 12.76 -24.58
C ASP A 178 24.64 13.34 -24.27
N LEU A 179 24.42 14.60 -24.60
CA LEU A 179 23.13 15.25 -24.38
C LEU A 179 21.99 14.49 -25.08
N TRP A 180 22.24 13.97 -26.28
CA TRP A 180 21.23 13.23 -27.05
C TRP A 180 20.92 11.87 -26.43
N GLY A 181 21.93 11.12 -26.00
CA GLY A 181 21.76 9.86 -25.29
C GLY A 181 21.00 10.05 -23.97
N THR A 182 21.29 11.11 -23.22
CA THR A 182 20.58 11.45 -21.99
C THR A 182 19.08 11.74 -22.25
N LEU A 183 18.77 12.51 -23.31
CA LEU A 183 17.38 12.78 -23.71
C LEU A 183 16.65 11.53 -24.18
N MET A 184 17.34 10.65 -24.93
CA MET A 184 16.80 9.36 -25.34
C MET A 184 16.51 8.45 -24.15
N LEU A 185 17.41 8.38 -23.18
CA LEU A 185 17.22 7.60 -21.95
C LEU A 185 16.02 8.15 -21.15
N LEU A 186 15.92 9.46 -20.99
CA LEU A 186 14.78 10.11 -20.35
C LEU A 186 13.45 9.77 -21.06
N ALA A 187 13.46 9.86 -22.38
CA ALA A 187 12.28 9.52 -23.19
C ALA A 187 11.93 8.04 -23.06
N ALA A 188 12.90 7.14 -23.13
CA ALA A 188 12.70 5.70 -22.97
C ALA A 188 12.10 5.37 -21.59
N GLN A 189 12.65 5.94 -20.53
CA GLN A 189 12.15 5.75 -19.16
C GLN A 189 10.67 6.14 -19.03
N ILE A 190 10.27 7.28 -19.57
CA ILE A 190 8.89 7.75 -19.51
C ILE A 190 8.00 6.93 -20.45
N VAL A 191 8.36 6.82 -21.72
CA VAL A 191 7.50 6.20 -22.75
C VAL A 191 7.29 4.71 -22.46
N PHE A 192 8.35 3.94 -22.22
CA PHE A 192 8.22 2.52 -21.92
C PHE A 192 7.61 2.28 -20.54
N GLY A 193 7.94 3.10 -19.53
CA GLY A 193 7.30 3.02 -18.22
C GLY A 193 5.77 3.17 -18.31
N LEU A 194 5.29 4.18 -19.03
CA LEU A 194 3.87 4.41 -19.25
C LEU A 194 3.25 3.32 -20.13
N ALA A 195 3.84 3.03 -21.30
CA ALA A 195 3.28 2.08 -22.26
C ALA A 195 3.11 0.68 -21.66
N PHE A 196 4.15 0.17 -20.97
CA PHE A 196 4.09 -1.12 -20.31
C PHE A 196 3.14 -1.10 -19.11
N GLY A 197 3.14 -0.04 -18.29
CA GLY A 197 2.23 0.10 -17.17
C GLY A 197 0.75 0.02 -17.58
N PHE A 198 0.36 0.79 -18.59
CA PHE A 198 -1.00 0.74 -19.15
C PHE A 198 -1.30 -0.58 -19.88
N GLY A 199 -0.35 -1.07 -20.70
CA GLY A 199 -0.53 -2.30 -21.48
C GLY A 199 -0.69 -3.53 -20.61
N ILE A 200 0.21 -3.72 -19.64
CA ILE A 200 0.17 -4.86 -18.70
C ILE A 200 -1.09 -4.79 -17.85
N ALA A 201 -1.45 -3.60 -17.34
CA ALA A 201 -2.68 -3.43 -16.58
C ALA A 201 -3.92 -3.80 -17.40
N ALA A 202 -4.01 -3.39 -18.66
CA ALA A 202 -5.14 -3.70 -19.54
C ALA A 202 -5.27 -5.21 -19.79
N ILE A 203 -4.15 -5.88 -20.10
CA ILE A 203 -4.10 -7.33 -20.31
C ILE A 203 -4.45 -8.07 -19.02
N SER A 204 -3.87 -7.67 -17.89
CA SER A 204 -4.13 -8.28 -16.58
C SER A 204 -5.58 -8.11 -16.14
N LYS A 205 -6.17 -6.93 -16.35
CA LYS A 205 -7.59 -6.68 -16.07
C LYS A 205 -8.50 -7.56 -16.92
N TRP A 206 -8.17 -7.76 -18.20
CA TRP A 206 -8.91 -8.66 -19.07
C TRP A 206 -8.79 -10.12 -18.61
N ALA A 207 -7.59 -10.55 -18.26
CA ALA A 207 -7.33 -11.90 -17.74
C ALA A 207 -8.10 -12.17 -16.44
N LEU A 208 -7.99 -11.27 -15.45
CA LEU A 208 -8.65 -11.39 -14.14
C LEU A 208 -10.19 -11.44 -14.22
N LYS A 209 -10.79 -10.79 -15.24
CA LYS A 209 -12.25 -10.84 -15.46
C LYS A 209 -12.74 -12.13 -16.12
N LYS A 210 -11.88 -12.80 -16.91
CA LYS A 210 -12.25 -14.00 -17.68
C LYS A 210 -11.96 -15.31 -16.95
N THR A 211 -11.14 -15.27 -15.92
CA THR A 211 -10.62 -16.50 -15.30
C THR A 211 -11.39 -16.87 -14.04
N ASP A 212 -12.40 -17.72 -14.17
CA ASP A 212 -13.00 -18.47 -13.04
C ASP A 212 -12.00 -19.48 -12.42
N TYR A 213 -10.77 -19.53 -12.94
CA TYR A 213 -9.72 -20.47 -12.58
C TYR A 213 -8.88 -20.07 -11.34
N LEU A 214 -9.10 -18.89 -10.75
CA LEU A 214 -8.25 -18.36 -9.67
C LEU A 214 -8.78 -18.70 -8.26
N ALA A 215 -9.44 -19.85 -8.12
CA ALA A 215 -9.80 -20.36 -6.80
C ALA A 215 -8.55 -20.83 -6.04
N GLY A 216 -8.53 -20.64 -4.70
CA GLY A 216 -7.52 -21.23 -3.83
C GLY A 216 -6.20 -20.45 -3.67
N GLY A 217 -6.20 -19.12 -3.87
CA GLY A 217 -5.01 -18.28 -3.60
C GLY A 217 -4.08 -18.05 -4.79
N PHE A 218 -4.36 -18.65 -5.96
CA PHE A 218 -3.59 -18.41 -7.18
C PHE A 218 -3.73 -16.98 -7.73
N ASP A 219 -4.77 -16.26 -7.35
CA ASP A 219 -4.96 -14.83 -7.61
C ASP A 219 -3.82 -13.97 -7.03
N MET A 220 -3.36 -14.27 -5.82
CA MET A 220 -2.22 -13.60 -5.17
C MET A 220 -0.92 -13.89 -5.91
N VAL A 221 -0.70 -15.14 -6.33
CA VAL A 221 0.48 -15.56 -7.09
C VAL A 221 0.49 -14.87 -8.46
N LEU A 222 -0.66 -14.79 -9.15
CA LEU A 222 -0.76 -14.10 -10.43
C LEU A 222 -0.44 -12.61 -10.30
N LEU A 223 -1.00 -11.92 -9.29
CA LEU A 223 -0.71 -10.51 -9.08
C LEU A 223 0.74 -10.26 -8.68
N THR A 224 1.35 -11.18 -7.92
CA THR A 224 2.80 -11.16 -7.66
C THR A 224 3.60 -11.24 -8.96
N ALA A 225 3.24 -12.16 -9.86
CA ALA A 225 3.89 -12.27 -11.17
C ALA A 225 3.67 -11.02 -12.03
N ILE A 226 2.46 -10.44 -12.01
CA ILE A 226 2.15 -9.19 -12.73
C ILE A 226 3.01 -8.04 -12.20
N ALA A 227 3.19 -7.90 -10.89
CA ALA A 227 4.01 -6.84 -10.31
C ALA A 227 5.48 -6.95 -10.77
N ILE A 228 6.05 -8.16 -10.73
CA ILE A 228 7.42 -8.42 -11.22
C ILE A 228 7.53 -8.15 -12.72
N PHE A 229 6.58 -8.63 -13.52
CA PHE A 229 6.58 -8.44 -14.96
C PHE A 229 6.41 -6.97 -15.35
N ALA A 230 5.57 -6.22 -14.62
CA ALA A 230 5.37 -4.79 -14.83
C ALA A 230 6.66 -3.97 -14.59
N TYR A 231 7.53 -4.43 -13.71
CA TYR A 231 8.85 -3.84 -13.53
C TYR A 231 9.85 -4.31 -14.59
N ALA A 232 9.97 -5.62 -14.76
CA ALA A 232 11.05 -6.21 -15.55
C ALA A 232 10.95 -5.94 -17.06
N ALA A 233 9.72 -5.98 -17.61
CA ALA A 233 9.52 -5.84 -19.04
C ALA A 233 9.97 -4.46 -19.60
N PRO A 234 9.57 -3.31 -19.04
CA PRO A 234 10.09 -2.03 -19.49
C PRO A 234 11.57 -1.84 -19.15
N ALA A 235 12.07 -2.37 -18.03
CA ALA A 235 13.47 -2.26 -17.63
C ALA A 235 14.42 -2.91 -18.64
N MET A 236 14.00 -3.97 -19.35
CA MET A 236 14.78 -4.58 -20.43
C MET A 236 14.97 -3.65 -21.67
N LEU A 237 14.20 -2.57 -21.75
CA LEU A 237 14.23 -1.57 -22.83
C LEU A 237 14.63 -0.19 -22.29
N ASP A 238 15.41 -0.14 -21.22
CA ASP A 238 15.80 1.09 -20.50
C ASP A 238 14.60 1.94 -20.02
N GLY A 239 13.42 1.33 -19.90
CA GLY A 239 12.21 1.96 -19.38
C GLY A 239 12.16 1.95 -17.85
N ASN A 240 11.36 2.86 -17.27
CA ASN A 240 11.20 2.94 -15.83
C ASN A 240 10.23 1.85 -15.30
N GLY A 241 10.79 0.77 -14.73
CA GLY A 241 10.05 -0.36 -14.19
C GLY A 241 9.18 0.03 -12.97
N TYR A 242 9.67 0.93 -12.12
CA TYR A 242 8.89 1.40 -10.96
C TYR A 242 7.65 2.20 -11.38
N LEU A 243 7.79 3.06 -12.40
CA LEU A 243 6.65 3.80 -12.97
C LEU A 243 5.60 2.84 -13.54
N SER A 244 6.05 1.85 -14.29
CA SER A 244 5.17 0.84 -14.89
C SER A 244 4.44 0.02 -13.82
N ALA A 245 5.15 -0.46 -12.80
CA ALA A 245 4.56 -1.21 -11.69
C ALA A 245 3.53 -0.37 -10.90
N TYR A 246 3.84 0.89 -10.62
CA TYR A 246 2.94 1.81 -9.93
C TYR A 246 1.64 2.07 -10.73
N ILE A 247 1.75 2.35 -12.03
CA ILE A 247 0.58 2.56 -12.92
C ILE A 247 -0.25 1.28 -13.03
N ALA A 248 0.39 0.13 -13.21
CA ALA A 248 -0.31 -1.15 -13.23
C ALA A 248 -1.05 -1.38 -11.92
N GLY A 249 -0.44 -1.06 -10.79
CA GLY A 249 -1.07 -1.09 -9.48
C GLY A 249 -2.32 -0.21 -9.42
N ILE A 250 -2.24 1.08 -9.80
CA ILE A 250 -3.40 2.01 -9.79
C ILE A 250 -4.56 1.45 -10.61
N ILE A 251 -4.31 0.99 -11.82
CA ILE A 251 -5.38 0.53 -12.72
C ILE A 251 -6.03 -0.75 -12.18
N LEU A 252 -5.24 -1.70 -11.69
CA LEU A 252 -5.76 -2.95 -11.12
C LEU A 252 -6.46 -2.69 -9.79
N GLY A 253 -5.92 -1.84 -8.93
CA GLY A 253 -6.53 -1.44 -7.67
C GLY A 253 -7.90 -0.76 -7.83
N ASN A 254 -8.12 -0.04 -8.93
CA ASN A 254 -9.41 0.59 -9.26
C ASN A 254 -10.28 -0.26 -10.20
N SER A 255 -9.94 -1.53 -10.39
CA SER A 255 -10.74 -2.48 -11.18
C SER A 255 -11.51 -3.42 -10.26
N ASP A 256 -12.71 -3.83 -10.70
CA ASP A 256 -13.52 -4.81 -9.99
C ASP A 256 -13.19 -6.21 -10.52
N PHE A 257 -12.76 -7.08 -9.61
CA PHE A 257 -12.53 -8.51 -9.87
C PHE A 257 -12.72 -9.32 -8.58
N PRO A 258 -13.05 -10.62 -8.69
CA PRO A 258 -13.24 -11.50 -7.52
C PRO A 258 -11.99 -11.58 -6.65
N GLY A 259 -12.15 -11.76 -5.34
CA GLY A 259 -11.02 -11.99 -4.42
C GLY A 259 -10.19 -10.77 -4.02
N LYS A 260 -10.49 -9.57 -4.52
CA LYS A 260 -9.72 -8.35 -4.29
C LYS A 260 -9.39 -8.08 -2.81
N ARG A 261 -10.33 -8.37 -1.90
CA ARG A 261 -10.13 -8.16 -0.45
C ARG A 261 -9.00 -9.05 0.12
N SER A 262 -8.97 -10.33 -0.26
CA SER A 262 -7.91 -11.26 0.15
C SER A 262 -6.55 -10.82 -0.37
N ILE A 263 -6.50 -10.29 -1.58
CA ILE A 263 -5.30 -9.75 -2.22
C ILE A 263 -4.77 -8.53 -1.46
N VAL A 264 -5.65 -7.61 -1.06
CA VAL A 264 -5.27 -6.43 -0.23
C VAL A 264 -4.62 -6.90 1.06
N HIS A 265 -5.22 -7.84 1.78
CA HIS A 265 -4.65 -8.38 3.03
C HIS A 265 -3.29 -9.05 2.81
N PHE A 266 -3.13 -9.82 1.74
CA PHE A 266 -1.86 -10.47 1.40
C PHE A 266 -0.77 -9.43 1.13
N PHE A 267 -1.02 -8.49 0.22
CA PHE A 267 -0.02 -7.47 -0.13
C PHE A 267 0.29 -6.53 1.02
N ASN A 268 -0.67 -6.25 1.89
CA ASN A 268 -0.45 -5.46 3.10
C ASN A 268 0.55 -6.16 4.03
N GLY A 269 0.33 -7.45 4.30
CA GLY A 269 1.29 -8.25 5.07
C GLY A 269 2.67 -8.35 4.40
N ALA A 270 2.69 -8.60 3.09
CA ALA A 270 3.92 -8.72 2.31
C ALA A 270 4.72 -7.41 2.29
N THR A 271 4.09 -6.28 2.01
CA THR A 271 4.78 -4.97 1.98
C THR A 271 5.26 -4.53 3.35
N ASN A 272 4.54 -4.85 4.43
CA ASN A 272 5.02 -4.61 5.79
C ASN A 272 6.29 -5.43 6.08
N LEU A 273 6.31 -6.71 5.71
CA LEU A 273 7.50 -7.57 5.83
C LEU A 273 8.68 -7.04 5.00
N LEU A 274 8.41 -6.64 3.76
CA LEU A 274 9.43 -6.10 2.84
C LEU A 274 9.99 -4.76 3.34
N SER A 275 9.13 -3.87 3.83
CA SER A 275 9.57 -2.61 4.44
C SER A 275 10.44 -2.85 5.67
N MET A 276 10.01 -3.77 6.56
CA MET A 276 10.81 -4.20 7.70
C MET A 276 12.19 -4.69 7.28
N MET A 277 12.25 -5.50 6.22
CA MET A 277 13.51 -6.05 5.70
C MET A 277 14.42 -4.96 5.13
N ILE A 278 13.87 -4.00 4.35
CA ILE A 278 14.66 -2.87 3.83
C ILE A 278 15.28 -2.09 4.98
N PHE A 279 14.49 -1.66 5.97
CA PHE A 279 14.99 -0.83 7.07
C PHE A 279 15.94 -1.57 8.02
N PHE A 280 15.73 -2.88 8.20
CA PHE A 280 16.67 -3.72 8.93
C PHE A 280 18.00 -3.86 8.19
N LEU A 281 17.98 -4.19 6.88
CA LEU A 281 19.20 -4.27 6.05
C LEU A 281 19.94 -2.95 6.00
N LEU A 282 19.21 -1.84 5.95
CA LEU A 282 19.79 -0.51 6.04
C LEU A 282 20.59 -0.32 7.33
N GLY A 283 19.98 -0.67 8.47
CA GLY A 283 20.67 -0.61 9.75
C GLY A 283 21.88 -1.53 9.80
N LEU A 284 21.76 -2.74 9.23
CA LEU A 284 22.82 -3.74 9.17
C LEU A 284 24.03 -3.29 8.34
N LEU A 285 23.78 -2.60 7.22
CA LEU A 285 24.83 -2.05 6.34
C LEU A 285 25.45 -0.75 6.89
N SER A 286 24.78 -0.10 7.84
CA SER A 286 25.29 1.15 8.39
C SER A 286 26.48 0.89 9.29
N THR A 287 27.47 1.80 9.24
CA THR A 287 28.64 1.85 10.10
C THR A 287 28.52 3.07 11.02
N PRO A 288 27.91 2.93 12.22
CA PRO A 288 27.76 4.04 13.16
C PRO A 288 29.03 4.76 13.54
N SER A 289 30.18 4.07 13.53
CA SER A 289 31.50 4.68 13.80
C SER A 289 31.89 5.76 12.79
N LYS A 290 31.42 5.68 11.53
CA LYS A 290 31.62 6.70 10.50
C LYS A 290 30.66 7.90 10.61
N LEU A 291 29.58 7.78 11.37
CA LEU A 291 28.57 8.84 11.48
C LEU A 291 29.14 10.19 11.96
N PRO A 292 30.06 10.27 12.93
CA PRO A 292 30.62 11.57 13.36
C PRO A 292 31.30 12.35 12.23
N GLU A 293 31.93 11.66 11.27
CA GLU A 293 32.65 12.29 10.15
C GLU A 293 31.69 12.90 9.13
N ILE A 294 30.55 12.23 8.88
CA ILE A 294 29.56 12.65 7.89
C ILE A 294 28.37 13.40 8.51
N ALA A 295 28.26 13.42 9.83
CA ALA A 295 27.10 13.98 10.53
C ALA A 295 26.86 15.44 10.18
N TRP A 296 27.93 16.24 10.12
CA TRP A 296 27.80 17.66 9.85
C TRP A 296 27.36 17.96 8.40
N PRO A 297 27.99 17.42 7.35
CA PRO A 297 27.49 17.56 5.99
C PRO A 297 26.05 17.06 5.82
N ALA A 298 25.72 15.88 6.32
CA ALA A 298 24.39 15.30 6.21
C ALA A 298 23.33 16.11 6.96
N PHE A 299 23.66 16.66 8.14
CA PHE A 299 22.78 17.56 8.89
C PHE A 299 22.50 18.86 8.12
N LEU A 300 23.52 19.47 7.51
CA LEU A 300 23.37 20.68 6.70
C LEU A 300 22.49 20.41 5.47
N ILE A 301 22.71 19.27 4.80
CA ILE A 301 21.88 18.85 3.65
C ILE A 301 20.43 18.64 4.11
N ALA A 302 20.19 17.94 5.22
CA ALA A 302 18.85 17.69 5.74
C ALA A 302 18.14 19.01 6.12
N LEU A 303 18.84 19.93 6.72
CA LEU A 303 18.32 21.25 7.07
C LEU A 303 17.95 22.06 5.82
N PHE A 304 18.86 22.14 4.85
CA PHE A 304 18.61 22.84 3.58
C PHE A 304 17.46 22.22 2.82
N LEU A 305 17.44 20.91 2.73
CA LEU A 305 16.38 20.14 2.06
C LEU A 305 15.00 20.43 2.67
N THR A 306 14.90 20.38 4.00
CA THR A 306 13.62 20.54 4.72
C THR A 306 13.13 21.98 4.74
N PHE A 307 14.02 22.95 4.91
CA PHE A 307 13.63 24.35 5.14
C PHE A 307 13.81 25.27 3.92
N VAL A 308 14.55 24.83 2.89
CA VAL A 308 14.81 25.65 1.70
C VAL A 308 14.36 24.93 0.42
N ALA A 309 14.98 23.81 0.06
CA ALA A 309 14.74 23.19 -1.24
C ALA A 309 13.29 22.73 -1.40
N ARG A 310 12.78 22.02 -0.41
CA ARG A 310 11.40 21.49 -0.45
C ARG A 310 10.34 22.60 -0.38
N PRO A 311 10.41 23.59 0.53
CA PRO A 311 9.48 24.72 0.52
C PRO A 311 9.50 25.50 -0.78
N LEU A 312 10.66 25.87 -1.30
CA LEU A 312 10.76 26.60 -2.57
C LEU A 312 10.06 25.83 -3.72
N GLY A 313 10.34 24.53 -3.84
CA GLY A 313 9.70 23.68 -4.86
C GLY A 313 8.18 23.61 -4.69
N VAL A 314 7.71 23.32 -3.48
CA VAL A 314 6.28 23.15 -3.20
C VAL A 314 5.51 24.46 -3.40
N PHE A 315 5.97 25.56 -2.84
CA PHE A 315 5.28 26.86 -2.98
C PHE A 315 5.27 27.34 -4.44
N ALA A 316 6.38 27.21 -5.16
CA ALA A 316 6.45 27.59 -6.57
C ALA A 316 5.51 26.76 -7.45
N LEU A 317 5.50 25.44 -7.26
CA LEU A 317 4.75 24.51 -8.11
C LEU A 317 3.26 24.42 -7.74
N LEU A 318 2.88 24.69 -6.49
CA LEU A 318 1.49 24.69 -6.06
C LEU A 318 0.81 26.08 -6.22
N ALA A 319 1.56 27.15 -6.46
CA ALA A 319 1.01 28.48 -6.68
C ALA A 319 -0.09 28.54 -7.78
N PRO A 320 0.07 27.88 -8.95
CA PRO A 320 -0.96 27.88 -10.00
C PRO A 320 -2.26 27.20 -9.56
N PHE A 321 -2.20 26.26 -8.62
CA PHE A 321 -3.36 25.51 -8.11
C PHE A 321 -4.08 26.23 -6.96
N LYS A 322 -3.62 27.43 -6.58
CA LYS A 322 -4.18 28.23 -5.48
C LYS A 322 -4.31 27.47 -4.16
N THR A 323 -3.38 26.56 -3.90
CA THR A 323 -3.33 25.80 -2.66
C THR A 323 -3.09 26.75 -1.48
N PRO A 324 -3.83 26.61 -0.37
CA PRO A 324 -3.63 27.45 0.82
C PRO A 324 -2.19 27.39 1.32
N ALA A 325 -1.63 28.54 1.71
CA ALA A 325 -0.24 28.63 2.17
C ALA A 325 0.06 27.67 3.36
N ALA A 326 -0.91 27.49 4.26
CA ALA A 326 -0.79 26.54 5.37
C ALA A 326 -0.68 25.09 4.88
N ALA A 327 -1.44 24.71 3.83
CA ALA A 327 -1.37 23.39 3.22
C ALA A 327 0.00 23.20 2.52
N SER A 328 0.43 24.18 1.71
CA SER A 328 1.75 24.14 1.07
C SER A 328 2.90 24.05 2.08
N ALA A 329 2.82 24.78 3.20
CA ALA A 329 3.80 24.69 4.27
C ALA A 329 3.81 23.29 4.93
N LEU A 330 2.63 22.71 5.18
CA LEU A 330 2.55 21.36 5.75
C LEU A 330 3.05 20.32 4.76
N ILE A 331 2.70 20.40 3.48
CA ILE A 331 3.19 19.49 2.41
C ILE A 331 4.72 19.58 2.31
N SER A 332 5.28 20.79 2.39
CA SER A 332 6.72 20.98 2.39
C SER A 332 7.38 20.26 3.57
N PHE A 333 6.82 20.42 4.76
CA PHE A 333 7.36 19.82 5.98
C PHE A 333 7.09 18.32 6.06
N ALA A 334 6.00 17.83 5.48
CA ALA A 334 5.64 16.40 5.45
C ALA A 334 6.49 15.57 4.47
N GLY A 335 7.44 16.15 3.76
CA GLY A 335 8.36 15.45 2.85
C GLY A 335 9.39 14.61 3.60
N LEU A 336 8.95 13.63 4.39
CA LEU A 336 9.80 12.64 5.07
C LEU A 336 10.57 11.80 4.03
N ARG A 337 11.79 11.39 4.37
CA ARG A 337 12.59 10.49 3.53
C ARG A 337 12.48 9.07 4.06
N GLY A 338 12.41 8.09 3.15
CA GLY A 338 12.10 6.71 3.51
C GLY A 338 12.90 5.66 2.76
N ALA A 339 12.27 4.49 2.58
CA ALA A 339 12.88 3.30 2.01
C ALA A 339 13.45 3.52 0.61
N SER A 340 12.72 4.21 -0.28
CA SER A 340 13.12 4.44 -1.67
C SER A 340 14.43 5.22 -1.78
N ALA A 341 14.61 6.29 -0.99
CA ALA A 341 15.87 7.03 -0.97
C ALA A 341 17.07 6.13 -0.64
N ILE A 342 16.88 5.17 0.26
CA ILE A 342 17.92 4.25 0.67
C ILE A 342 18.21 3.22 -0.42
N VAL A 343 17.17 2.66 -1.03
CA VAL A 343 17.33 1.74 -2.16
C VAL A 343 18.10 2.42 -3.28
N PHE A 344 17.75 3.66 -3.61
CA PHE A 344 18.45 4.43 -4.65
C PHE A 344 19.88 4.78 -4.24
N ALA A 345 20.19 4.97 -2.95
CA ALA A 345 21.55 5.16 -2.47
C ALA A 345 22.39 3.87 -2.62
N ILE A 346 21.80 2.69 -2.38
CA ILE A 346 22.46 1.40 -2.61
C ILE A 346 22.70 1.20 -4.11
N VAL A 347 21.70 1.45 -4.96
CA VAL A 347 21.84 1.42 -6.43
C VAL A 347 22.93 2.37 -6.91
N ALA A 348 22.98 3.59 -6.37
CA ALA A 348 24.01 4.55 -6.70
C ALA A 348 25.42 4.05 -6.31
N TYR A 349 25.55 3.45 -5.14
CA TYR A 349 26.83 2.90 -4.68
C TYR A 349 27.29 1.68 -5.50
N THR A 350 26.37 0.80 -5.87
CA THR A 350 26.73 -0.43 -6.61
C THR A 350 26.94 -0.18 -8.10
N GLN A 351 26.23 0.80 -8.68
CA GLN A 351 26.24 1.03 -10.14
C GLN A 351 27.00 2.28 -10.57
N ALA A 352 27.37 3.20 -9.69
CA ALA A 352 28.17 4.38 -10.04
C ALA A 352 29.60 4.27 -9.49
N PRO A 353 30.60 4.93 -10.11
CA PRO A 353 31.98 4.99 -9.59
C PRO A 353 32.08 5.96 -8.40
N VAL A 354 31.34 5.68 -7.33
CA VAL A 354 31.26 6.51 -6.12
C VAL A 354 31.61 5.70 -4.87
N ASN A 355 32.04 6.39 -3.84
CA ASN A 355 32.31 5.80 -2.53
C ASN A 355 31.01 5.53 -1.75
N ASP A 356 31.12 4.77 -0.66
CA ASP A 356 30.05 4.48 0.30
C ASP A 356 29.47 5.73 1.00
N ILE A 357 30.08 6.87 0.81
CA ILE A 357 29.63 8.17 1.38
C ILE A 357 28.20 8.52 0.94
N VAL A 358 27.81 8.20 -0.31
CA VAL A 358 26.43 8.44 -0.81
C VAL A 358 25.42 7.66 0.03
N PHE A 359 25.73 6.40 0.33
CA PHE A 359 24.87 5.56 1.17
C PHE A 359 24.80 6.10 2.61
N HIS A 360 25.95 6.37 3.24
CA HIS A 360 26.00 6.79 4.63
C HIS A 360 25.37 8.17 4.86
N VAL A 361 25.59 9.14 3.96
CA VAL A 361 24.95 10.46 4.02
C VAL A 361 23.44 10.34 3.85
N THR A 362 22.98 9.56 2.87
CA THR A 362 21.53 9.30 2.67
C THR A 362 20.92 8.63 3.89
N PHE A 363 21.59 7.62 4.44
CA PHE A 363 21.19 6.95 5.67
C PHE A 363 20.97 7.95 6.81
N PHE A 364 21.94 8.83 7.04
CA PHE A 364 21.86 9.80 8.12
C PHE A 364 20.73 10.80 7.90
N ILE A 365 20.53 11.27 6.66
CA ILE A 365 19.42 12.16 6.30
C ILE A 365 18.06 11.49 6.55
N VAL A 366 17.90 10.23 6.15
CA VAL A 366 16.67 9.47 6.42
C VAL A 366 16.44 9.30 7.91
N LEU A 367 17.47 8.95 8.66
CA LEU A 367 17.40 8.83 10.12
C LEU A 367 16.96 10.14 10.78
N LEU A 368 17.57 11.27 10.40
CA LEU A 368 17.19 12.62 10.89
C LEU A 368 15.75 12.97 10.50
N SER A 369 15.37 12.67 9.27
CA SER A 369 14.03 12.97 8.77
C SER A 369 12.96 12.22 9.57
N ILE A 370 13.13 10.91 9.78
CA ILE A 370 12.18 10.12 10.56
C ILE A 370 12.15 10.58 12.03
N LEU A 371 13.32 10.79 12.63
CA LEU A 371 13.45 11.13 14.05
C LEU A 371 12.91 12.53 14.37
N PHE A 372 13.41 13.57 13.67
CA PHE A 372 13.07 14.96 14.00
C PHE A 372 11.83 15.45 13.25
N GLN A 373 11.82 15.30 11.94
CA GLN A 373 10.73 15.79 11.10
C GLN A 373 9.45 14.99 11.35
N GLY A 374 9.55 13.65 11.48
CA GLY A 374 8.43 12.79 11.85
C GLY A 374 7.85 13.13 13.23
N ALA A 375 8.69 13.31 14.25
CA ALA A 375 8.23 13.67 15.60
C ALA A 375 7.57 15.06 15.66
N LEU A 376 8.02 16.01 14.84
CA LEU A 376 7.50 17.39 14.81
C LEU A 376 6.28 17.55 13.90
N LEU A 377 5.97 16.58 13.03
CA LEU A 377 4.87 16.66 12.07
C LEU A 377 3.49 16.94 12.71
N PRO A 378 3.08 16.26 13.81
CA PRO A 378 1.82 16.55 14.48
C PRO A 378 1.76 17.98 15.04
N LEU A 379 2.89 18.48 15.55
CA LEU A 379 2.99 19.85 16.06
C LEU A 379 2.89 20.88 14.92
N ALA A 380 3.54 20.60 13.78
CA ALA A 380 3.44 21.43 12.58
C ALA A 380 1.99 21.48 12.05
N ALA A 381 1.31 20.33 11.94
CA ALA A 381 -0.09 20.27 11.53
C ALA A 381 -1.00 21.09 12.47
N LYS A 382 -0.77 21.01 13.79
CA LYS A 382 -1.51 21.80 14.79
C LYS A 382 -1.22 23.30 14.67
N LYS A 383 0.06 23.71 14.58
CA LYS A 383 0.45 25.12 14.47
C LYS A 383 -0.07 25.78 13.20
N LEU A 384 -0.12 25.04 12.09
CA LEU A 384 -0.64 25.50 10.81
C LEU A 384 -2.17 25.43 10.73
N SER A 385 -2.86 25.01 11.80
CA SER A 385 -4.33 24.84 11.84
C SER A 385 -4.87 23.92 10.74
N MET A 386 -4.07 22.93 10.34
CA MET A 386 -4.36 21.98 9.27
C MET A 386 -5.10 20.73 9.74
N ILE A 387 -5.38 20.62 11.03
CA ILE A 387 -6.14 19.50 11.59
C ILE A 387 -7.63 19.70 11.30
N ASP A 388 -8.26 18.69 10.72
CA ASP A 388 -9.69 18.61 10.53
C ASP A 388 -10.32 17.90 11.74
N GLN A 389 -11.22 18.61 12.43
CA GLN A 389 -11.91 18.12 13.64
C GLN A 389 -13.30 17.55 13.33
N GLU A 390 -13.83 17.79 12.14
CA GLU A 390 -15.20 17.42 11.77
C GLU A 390 -15.29 16.09 11.05
N SER A 391 -14.19 15.59 10.50
CA SER A 391 -14.13 14.31 9.80
C SER A 391 -13.58 13.21 10.69
N ASP A 392 -14.11 12.01 10.51
CA ASP A 392 -13.64 10.79 11.17
C ASP A 392 -12.15 10.55 10.92
N VAL A 393 -11.48 9.80 11.82
CA VAL A 393 -10.03 9.54 11.76
C VAL A 393 -9.62 9.17 10.35
N MET A 394 -8.60 9.87 9.85
CA MET A 394 -8.09 9.73 8.49
C MET A 394 -7.76 8.27 8.18
N LYS A 395 -8.48 7.74 7.22
CA LYS A 395 -8.16 6.46 6.59
C LYS A 395 -7.34 6.75 5.34
N SER A 396 -6.21 6.06 5.16
CA SER A 396 -5.51 6.05 3.87
C SER A 396 -6.38 5.36 2.83
N PHE A 397 -6.07 5.50 1.54
CA PHE A 397 -6.80 4.79 0.49
C PHE A 397 -6.84 3.27 0.73
N THR A 398 -5.80 2.73 1.33
CA THR A 398 -5.68 1.32 1.70
C THR A 398 -6.66 0.93 2.82
N ASP A 399 -6.86 1.81 3.81
CA ASP A 399 -7.73 1.55 4.96
C ASP A 399 -9.21 1.52 4.56
N TYR A 400 -9.62 2.29 3.55
CA TYR A 400 -10.99 2.20 3.00
C TYR A 400 -11.30 0.84 2.38
N THR A 401 -10.26 0.07 2.05
CA THR A 401 -10.41 -1.28 1.50
C THR A 401 -10.45 -2.34 2.61
N GLU A 402 -9.92 -2.06 3.79
CA GLU A 402 -9.70 -3.05 4.86
C GLU A 402 -10.82 -3.18 5.89
N GLU A 403 -11.50 -2.09 6.28
CA GLU A 403 -12.46 -2.17 7.40
C GLU A 403 -13.73 -1.37 7.16
N MET A 404 -14.71 -1.98 6.53
CA MET A 404 -16.07 -1.68 6.92
C MET A 404 -16.48 -2.68 8.03
N PRO A 405 -16.76 -2.23 9.27
CA PRO A 405 -17.31 -3.10 10.31
C PRO A 405 -18.75 -3.53 9.98
N VAL A 406 -19.14 -3.39 8.72
CA VAL A 406 -20.48 -3.59 8.21
C VAL A 406 -20.43 -4.56 7.05
N GLN A 407 -21.20 -5.62 7.13
CA GLN A 407 -21.45 -6.53 6.01
C GLN A 407 -22.71 -6.08 5.27
N PHE A 408 -22.67 -6.21 3.93
CA PHE A 408 -23.83 -5.93 3.09
C PHE A 408 -24.47 -7.24 2.66
N ILE A 409 -25.78 -7.34 2.89
CA ILE A 409 -26.60 -8.45 2.45
C ILE A 409 -27.50 -7.91 1.34
N GLN A 410 -27.37 -8.47 0.14
CA GLN A 410 -28.23 -8.13 -0.99
C GLN A 410 -29.18 -9.27 -1.27
N PHE A 411 -30.46 -8.98 -1.44
CA PHE A 411 -31.45 -9.95 -1.87
C PHE A 411 -32.55 -9.28 -2.71
N THR A 412 -33.09 -10.06 -3.65
CA THR A 412 -34.20 -9.61 -4.49
C THR A 412 -35.51 -10.18 -3.96
N LEU A 413 -36.52 -9.34 -3.83
CA LEU A 413 -37.83 -9.75 -3.32
C LEU A 413 -38.59 -10.57 -4.38
N PRO A 414 -38.83 -11.88 -4.16
CA PRO A 414 -39.64 -12.67 -5.06
C PRO A 414 -41.11 -12.26 -4.99
N ALA A 415 -41.87 -12.56 -6.05
CA ALA A 415 -43.32 -12.37 -6.06
C ALA A 415 -43.94 -13.20 -4.92
N GLY A 416 -44.76 -12.57 -4.09
CA GLY A 416 -45.39 -13.22 -2.92
C GLY A 416 -44.57 -13.16 -1.62
N HIS A 417 -43.43 -12.50 -1.59
CA HIS A 417 -42.69 -12.28 -0.35
C HIS A 417 -43.51 -11.42 0.63
N ALA A 418 -43.48 -11.76 1.93
CA ALA A 418 -44.25 -11.09 2.97
C ALA A 418 -44.02 -9.58 3.05
N TRP A 419 -42.86 -9.08 2.62
CA TRP A 419 -42.54 -7.66 2.61
C TRP A 419 -43.10 -6.89 1.41
N CYS A 420 -43.60 -7.58 0.37
CA CYS A 420 -44.20 -6.92 -0.77
C CYS A 420 -45.46 -6.19 -0.38
N GLY A 421 -45.51 -4.89 -0.65
CA GLY A 421 -46.62 -4.01 -0.30
C GLY A 421 -46.51 -3.33 1.06
N GLN A 422 -45.53 -3.73 1.89
CA GLN A 422 -45.24 -3.07 3.17
C GLN A 422 -44.25 -1.92 2.99
N THR A 423 -44.28 -0.96 3.93
CA THR A 423 -43.25 0.09 4.05
C THR A 423 -42.08 -0.43 4.90
N LEU A 424 -40.91 0.14 4.71
CA LEU A 424 -39.71 -0.27 5.47
C LEU A 424 -39.88 -0.06 6.99
N SER A 425 -40.69 0.90 7.42
CA SER A 425 -41.02 1.13 8.84
C SER A 425 -41.91 0.04 9.45
N GLU A 426 -42.66 -0.70 8.64
CA GLU A 426 -43.52 -1.80 9.08
C GLU A 426 -42.77 -3.13 9.17
N ILE A 427 -41.55 -3.20 8.62
CA ILE A 427 -40.75 -4.41 8.58
C ILE A 427 -39.84 -4.46 9.79
N ALA A 428 -39.94 -5.52 10.58
CA ALA A 428 -38.98 -5.81 11.64
C ALA A 428 -37.67 -6.39 11.08
N PHE A 429 -36.69 -5.54 10.90
CA PHE A 429 -35.32 -6.00 10.58
C PHE A 429 -34.63 -6.57 11.82
N PRO A 430 -33.61 -7.44 11.65
CA PRO A 430 -32.75 -7.82 12.76
C PRO A 430 -32.12 -6.58 13.44
N PRO A 431 -31.84 -6.64 14.75
CA PRO A 431 -31.14 -5.55 15.43
C PRO A 431 -29.88 -5.12 14.67
N GLU A 432 -29.59 -3.82 14.66
CA GLU A 432 -28.41 -3.23 14.02
C GLU A 432 -28.33 -3.45 12.50
N THR A 433 -29.48 -3.68 11.85
CA THR A 433 -29.58 -3.82 10.39
C THR A 433 -30.31 -2.61 9.81
N LEU A 434 -29.77 -2.03 8.73
CA LEU A 434 -30.33 -0.88 8.04
C LEU A 434 -30.45 -1.14 6.54
N ALA A 435 -31.59 -0.82 5.94
CA ALA A 435 -31.74 -0.79 4.48
C ALA A 435 -31.07 0.48 3.93
N ILE A 436 -30.05 0.30 3.09
CA ILE A 436 -29.21 1.41 2.59
C ILE A 436 -29.43 1.72 1.12
N LEU A 437 -29.88 0.74 0.33
CA LEU A 437 -30.13 0.91 -1.09
C LEU A 437 -31.27 -0.02 -1.53
N LEU A 438 -32.14 0.52 -2.37
CA LEU A 438 -33.17 -0.24 -3.08
C LEU A 438 -32.98 -0.03 -4.58
N SER A 439 -32.90 -1.12 -5.33
CA SER A 439 -32.85 -1.07 -6.79
C SER A 439 -34.18 -1.62 -7.34
N ARG A 440 -34.87 -0.80 -8.11
CA ARG A 440 -36.10 -1.14 -8.82
C ARG A 440 -35.85 -1.08 -10.32
N GLY A 441 -35.63 -2.21 -10.95
CA GLY A 441 -35.14 -2.26 -12.32
C GLY A 441 -33.77 -1.56 -12.44
N THR A 442 -33.72 -0.47 -13.22
CA THR A 442 -32.49 0.34 -13.39
C THR A 442 -32.38 1.50 -12.40
N GLU A 443 -33.44 1.82 -11.67
CA GLU A 443 -33.49 2.93 -10.74
C GLU A 443 -32.89 2.54 -9.37
N LYS A 444 -31.99 3.40 -8.86
CA LYS A 444 -31.39 3.26 -7.52
C LYS A 444 -32.01 4.28 -6.58
N ILE A 445 -32.69 3.80 -5.54
CA ILE A 445 -33.43 4.59 -4.56
C ILE A 445 -32.71 4.50 -3.22
N ILE A 446 -32.46 5.63 -2.57
CA ILE A 446 -32.07 5.65 -1.16
C ILE A 446 -33.34 5.49 -0.34
N PRO A 447 -33.55 4.34 0.33
CA PRO A 447 -34.82 4.07 1.00
C PRO A 447 -34.93 4.85 2.31
N ASN A 448 -36.19 5.17 2.67
CA ASN A 448 -36.56 5.72 3.97
C ASN A 448 -37.72 4.90 4.57
N GLY A 449 -38.12 5.18 5.82
CA GLY A 449 -39.14 4.42 6.49
C GLY A 449 -40.48 4.30 5.72
N ASN A 450 -40.84 5.28 4.88
CA ASN A 450 -42.07 5.31 4.08
C ASN A 450 -41.89 4.62 2.71
N THR A 451 -40.69 4.13 2.37
CA THR A 451 -40.46 3.47 1.10
C THR A 451 -41.19 2.14 1.05
N LYS A 452 -42.11 2.01 0.10
CA LYS A 452 -42.91 0.80 -0.10
C LYS A 452 -42.15 -0.20 -1.00
N LEU A 453 -42.07 -1.44 -0.56
CA LEU A 453 -41.38 -2.51 -1.28
C LEU A 453 -42.31 -3.20 -2.30
N SER A 454 -41.75 -3.58 -3.43
CA SER A 454 -42.47 -4.26 -4.50
C SER A 454 -41.75 -5.56 -4.92
N ALA A 455 -42.47 -6.47 -5.51
CA ALA A 455 -41.86 -7.68 -6.09
C ALA A 455 -40.84 -7.29 -7.17
N GLY A 456 -39.68 -7.95 -7.19
CA GLY A 456 -38.58 -7.63 -8.08
C GLY A 456 -37.63 -6.55 -7.57
N ASP A 457 -37.95 -5.87 -6.46
CA ASP A 457 -37.01 -4.95 -5.83
C ASP A 457 -35.80 -5.68 -5.27
N THR A 458 -34.62 -5.16 -5.52
CA THR A 458 -33.39 -5.64 -4.90
C THR A 458 -33.00 -4.71 -3.77
N LEU A 459 -33.03 -5.25 -2.54
CA LEU A 459 -32.73 -4.52 -1.32
C LEU A 459 -31.32 -4.85 -0.84
N VAL A 460 -30.56 -3.82 -0.48
CA VAL A 460 -29.25 -3.96 0.17
C VAL A 460 -29.40 -3.53 1.62
N LEU A 461 -29.12 -4.46 2.51
CA LEU A 461 -29.07 -4.25 3.96
C LEU A 461 -27.62 -4.13 4.40
N SER A 462 -27.35 -3.22 5.32
CA SER A 462 -26.10 -3.20 6.09
C SER A 462 -26.34 -3.83 7.46
N ALA A 463 -25.44 -4.67 7.90
CA ALA A 463 -25.42 -5.26 9.25
C ALA A 463 -24.00 -5.16 9.82
N LEU A 464 -23.87 -5.09 11.15
CA LEU A 464 -22.54 -5.14 11.77
C LEU A 464 -21.83 -6.43 11.41
N SER A 465 -20.56 -6.33 11.01
CA SER A 465 -19.70 -7.49 10.79
C SER A 465 -19.42 -8.14 12.14
N VAL A 466 -19.90 -9.36 12.31
CA VAL A 466 -19.62 -10.12 13.54
C VAL A 466 -18.15 -10.52 13.52
N ALA A 467 -17.43 -10.27 14.62
CA ALA A 467 -16.11 -10.87 14.84
C ALA A 467 -16.19 -12.40 14.65
N PRO A 468 -15.10 -13.09 14.22
CA PRO A 468 -15.14 -14.53 14.00
C PRO A 468 -15.79 -15.23 15.19
N VAL A 469 -16.92 -15.89 14.96
CA VAL A 469 -17.65 -16.59 16.02
C VAL A 469 -16.79 -17.78 16.44
N THR A 470 -16.08 -17.62 17.56
CA THR A 470 -15.34 -18.72 18.18
C THR A 470 -16.34 -19.77 18.66
N GLY A 471 -16.29 -20.97 18.09
CA GLY A 471 -17.14 -22.09 18.49
C GLY A 471 -18.04 -22.66 17.40
N LEU A 472 -18.05 -22.09 16.19
CA LEU A 472 -18.67 -22.74 15.02
C LEU A 472 -17.69 -23.80 14.48
N ALA A 473 -17.99 -25.07 14.72
CA ALA A 473 -17.30 -26.20 14.08
C ALA A 473 -18.12 -26.62 12.87
N LEU A 474 -17.71 -26.18 11.67
CA LEU A 474 -18.35 -26.59 10.42
C LEU A 474 -17.72 -27.89 9.94
N SER A 475 -18.56 -28.85 9.56
CA SER A 475 -18.17 -30.12 8.94
C SER A 475 -18.90 -30.30 7.62
N GLU A 476 -18.25 -30.92 6.64
CA GLU A 476 -18.80 -31.16 5.33
C GLU A 476 -19.14 -32.66 5.17
N ILE A 477 -20.33 -32.96 4.63
CA ILE A 477 -20.75 -34.32 4.27
C ILE A 477 -21.14 -34.35 2.80
N HIS A 478 -20.40 -35.14 2.03
CA HIS A 478 -20.74 -35.40 0.63
C HIS A 478 -21.88 -36.41 0.53
N VAL A 479 -22.97 -36.03 -0.14
CA VAL A 479 -24.15 -36.87 -0.34
C VAL A 479 -23.96 -37.67 -1.64
N THR A 480 -23.63 -38.94 -1.51
CA THR A 480 -23.55 -39.87 -2.64
C THR A 480 -24.88 -40.65 -2.79
N LYS A 481 -25.12 -41.30 -3.94
CA LYS A 481 -26.30 -42.16 -4.17
C LYS A 481 -26.44 -43.29 -3.14
N LYS A 482 -25.35 -43.68 -2.46
CA LYS A 482 -25.34 -44.68 -1.38
C LYS A 482 -25.48 -44.06 0.02
N SER A 483 -25.50 -42.75 0.11
CA SER A 483 -25.61 -42.04 1.39
C SER A 483 -27.00 -42.23 2.01
N ARG A 484 -27.06 -42.40 3.33
CA ARG A 484 -28.33 -42.45 4.10
C ARG A 484 -29.15 -41.17 3.97
N TYR A 485 -28.57 -40.09 3.45
CA TYR A 485 -29.17 -38.76 3.29
C TYR A 485 -29.78 -38.55 1.89
N TYR A 486 -29.43 -39.40 0.91
CA TYR A 486 -29.87 -39.25 -0.48
C TYR A 486 -31.39 -39.34 -0.63
N GLN A 487 -31.98 -38.43 -1.40
CA GLN A 487 -33.43 -38.27 -1.66
C GLN A 487 -34.31 -38.12 -0.41
N LYS A 488 -33.75 -37.60 0.68
CA LYS A 488 -34.52 -37.29 1.89
C LYS A 488 -34.60 -35.79 2.10
N SER A 489 -35.76 -35.31 2.59
CA SER A 489 -35.92 -33.94 3.05
C SER A 489 -35.18 -33.72 4.38
N LEU A 490 -34.68 -32.53 4.64
CA LEU A 490 -33.95 -32.21 5.88
C LEU A 490 -34.81 -32.43 7.12
N SER A 491 -36.13 -32.15 7.05
CA SER A 491 -37.07 -32.39 8.14
C SER A 491 -37.25 -33.88 8.47
N SER A 492 -37.00 -34.77 7.50
CA SER A 492 -37.07 -36.22 7.69
C SER A 492 -35.77 -36.82 8.24
N LEU A 493 -34.69 -36.04 8.26
CA LEU A 493 -33.40 -36.52 8.76
C LEU A 493 -33.35 -36.44 10.29
N ARG A 494 -33.01 -37.57 10.91
CA ARG A 494 -32.66 -37.58 12.34
C ARG A 494 -31.19 -37.20 12.48
N LEU A 495 -30.92 -35.87 12.55
CA LEU A 495 -29.59 -35.36 12.89
C LEU A 495 -29.32 -35.54 14.38
N PRO A 496 -28.05 -35.74 14.78
CA PRO A 496 -27.71 -35.79 16.19
C PRO A 496 -28.08 -34.46 16.91
N HIS A 497 -28.41 -34.55 18.20
CA HIS A 497 -28.73 -33.36 18.97
C HIS A 497 -27.58 -32.34 18.89
N GLY A 498 -27.94 -31.08 18.60
CA GLY A 498 -26.98 -29.98 18.48
C GLY A 498 -26.32 -29.84 17.10
N HIS A 499 -26.77 -30.59 16.11
CA HIS A 499 -26.32 -30.43 14.71
C HIS A 499 -27.37 -29.71 13.88
N LEU A 500 -26.92 -28.77 13.06
CA LEU A 500 -27.74 -27.98 12.15
C LEU A 500 -27.08 -27.97 10.75
N VAL A 501 -27.86 -28.21 9.71
CA VAL A 501 -27.41 -27.98 8.34
C VAL A 501 -27.43 -26.47 8.07
N VAL A 502 -26.28 -25.89 7.82
CA VAL A 502 -26.12 -24.45 7.62
C VAL A 502 -26.33 -24.06 6.17
N LEU A 503 -25.78 -24.84 5.25
CA LEU A 503 -25.95 -24.66 3.81
C LEU A 503 -25.72 -25.99 3.05
N ILE A 504 -26.19 -26.04 1.80
CA ILE A 504 -25.96 -27.13 0.86
C ILE A 504 -25.30 -26.51 -0.38
N LEU A 505 -24.19 -27.09 -0.81
CA LEU A 505 -23.57 -26.76 -2.10
C LEU A 505 -24.06 -27.79 -3.12
N ARG A 506 -24.76 -27.33 -4.15
CA ARG A 506 -25.25 -28.13 -5.28
C ARG A 506 -24.71 -27.58 -6.57
N GLN A 507 -23.86 -28.31 -7.27
CA GLN A 507 -23.23 -27.89 -8.53
C GLN A 507 -22.54 -26.53 -8.45
N GLY A 508 -21.96 -26.19 -7.28
CA GLY A 508 -21.30 -24.89 -7.03
C GLY A 508 -22.22 -23.76 -6.56
N GLU A 509 -23.54 -23.97 -6.54
CA GLU A 509 -24.51 -23.02 -6.00
C GLU A 509 -24.78 -23.26 -4.52
N VAL A 510 -24.91 -22.17 -3.75
CA VAL A 510 -25.23 -22.21 -2.32
C VAL A 510 -26.75 -22.23 -2.14
N ILE A 511 -27.28 -23.29 -1.54
CA ILE A 511 -28.67 -23.41 -1.16
C ILE A 511 -28.80 -23.22 0.33
N ILE A 512 -29.59 -22.22 0.76
CA ILE A 512 -30.00 -22.08 2.17
C ILE A 512 -31.06 -23.13 2.48
N PRO A 513 -30.76 -24.10 3.36
CA PRO A 513 -31.65 -25.26 3.56
C PRO A 513 -32.93 -24.85 4.30
N LYS A 514 -34.04 -25.47 3.85
CA LYS A 514 -35.33 -25.45 4.54
C LYS A 514 -35.70 -26.87 4.94
N GLY A 515 -36.67 -27.05 5.82
CA GLY A 515 -37.09 -28.37 6.26
C GLY A 515 -37.53 -29.31 5.12
N ASP A 516 -38.10 -28.76 4.05
CA ASP A 516 -38.56 -29.45 2.84
C ASP A 516 -37.48 -29.65 1.77
N THR A 517 -36.27 -29.08 1.96
CA THR A 517 -35.16 -29.22 1.02
C THR A 517 -34.74 -30.70 0.93
N VAL A 518 -34.84 -31.26 -0.27
CA VAL A 518 -34.46 -32.66 -0.57
C VAL A 518 -33.01 -32.69 -1.01
N LEU A 519 -32.22 -33.58 -0.41
CA LEU A 519 -30.81 -33.80 -0.73
C LEU A 519 -30.65 -34.66 -1.99
N GLU A 520 -29.78 -34.21 -2.90
CA GLU A 520 -29.48 -34.89 -4.16
C GLU A 520 -28.07 -35.51 -4.16
N ALA A 521 -27.78 -36.32 -5.16
CA ALA A 521 -26.44 -36.84 -5.35
C ALA A 521 -25.49 -35.71 -5.72
N GLU A 522 -24.27 -35.74 -5.21
CA GLU A 522 -23.20 -34.71 -5.36
C GLU A 522 -23.44 -33.42 -4.54
N ASP A 523 -24.51 -33.37 -3.72
CA ASP A 523 -24.63 -32.27 -2.74
C ASP A 523 -23.53 -32.36 -1.68
N VAL A 524 -22.98 -31.22 -1.33
CA VAL A 524 -22.12 -31.08 -0.14
C VAL A 524 -22.91 -30.38 0.94
N MET A 525 -23.26 -31.10 1.97
CA MET A 525 -24.01 -30.59 3.12
C MET A 525 -23.05 -30.06 4.20
N VAL A 526 -23.08 -28.76 4.45
CA VAL A 526 -22.27 -28.14 5.49
C VAL A 526 -23.07 -28.04 6.78
N MET A 527 -22.57 -28.65 7.83
CA MET A 527 -23.22 -28.71 9.14
C MET A 527 -22.43 -28.02 10.22
N ASN A 528 -23.12 -27.38 11.15
CA ASN A 528 -22.56 -26.93 12.43
C ASN A 528 -22.89 -27.98 13.50
N GLY A 529 -21.88 -28.40 14.22
CA GLY A 529 -22.01 -29.37 15.34
C GLY A 529 -20.65 -29.86 15.78
N LYS A 530 -20.49 -30.16 17.06
CA LYS A 530 -19.29 -30.86 17.57
C LYS A 530 -19.34 -32.31 17.10
N ASN A 531 -18.27 -32.78 16.46
CA ASN A 531 -18.02 -34.22 16.27
C ASN A 531 -17.90 -34.94 17.58
#